data_37307f6c41026b6148874009f96f9921
#
_entry.id   37307f6c41026b6148874009f96f9921
#
_cell.length_a   1.000
_cell.length_b   1.000
_cell.length_c   1.000
_cell.angle_alpha   90.00
_cell.angle_beta   90.00
_cell.angle_gamma   90.00
#
_symmetry.space_group_name_H-M   'P 1'
#
loop_
_entity.id
_entity.type
_entity.pdbx_description
1 polymer ?
#
loop_
_entity_poly.entity_id
_entity_poly.type
_entity_poly.pdbx_seq_one_letter_code
_entity_poly.pdbx_strand_id
1 'polypeptide(L)'
;MNKIAVFDIGNTLLRKPQKNIGLETLHTLQLLRGKGYFIGIATMRNLTMLSDVLEQFPFDFIVTLNGAYIEAMNEVIVDIPMNSFLLERLLKEVELKNIEYKLYSKYEIHNSFDKEVT
;
A
#
# COMPACT_ATOMS: atom_id res chain seq x y z
N MET A 1 16.16 19.74 12.81
CA MET A 1 14.75 19.39 12.61
C MET A 1 14.63 18.36 11.48
N ASN A 2 13.92 17.30 11.72
CA ASN A 2 13.73 16.25 10.71
C ASN A 2 12.70 16.70 9.67
N LYS A 3 12.97 16.35 8.43
CA LYS A 3 12.06 16.63 7.32
C LYS A 3 11.49 15.31 6.82
N ILE A 4 10.23 15.33 6.42
CA ILE A 4 9.52 14.14 5.94
C ILE A 4 9.02 14.42 4.53
N ALA A 5 9.27 13.48 3.64
CA ALA A 5 8.71 13.49 2.29
C ALA A 5 7.87 12.23 2.11
N VAL A 6 6.61 12.39 1.76
CA VAL A 6 5.68 11.28 1.56
C VAL A 6 5.22 11.29 0.12
N PHE A 7 5.31 10.14 -0.53
CA PHE A 7 4.96 10.00 -1.94
C PHE A 7 3.83 9.01 -2.14
N ASP A 8 2.94 9.34 -3.06
CA ASP A 8 1.99 8.39 -3.58
C ASP A 8 2.71 7.49 -4.59
N ILE A 9 2.16 6.31 -4.87
CA ILE A 9 2.78 5.36 -5.78
C ILE A 9 2.29 5.57 -7.21
N GLY A 10 0.98 5.46 -7.44
CA GLY A 10 0.42 5.53 -8.78
C GLY A 10 0.60 6.90 -9.41
N ASN A 11 1.21 6.94 -10.61
CA ASN A 11 1.46 8.17 -11.36
C ASN A 11 2.36 9.19 -10.66
N THR A 12 2.99 8.80 -9.55
CA THR A 12 3.98 9.62 -8.84
C THR A 12 5.33 8.95 -8.91
N LEU A 13 5.50 7.84 -8.20
CA LEU A 13 6.74 7.06 -8.25
C LEU A 13 6.75 6.07 -9.40
N LEU A 14 5.58 5.57 -9.79
CA LEU A 14 5.43 4.63 -10.89
C LEU A 14 4.58 5.24 -12.00
N ARG A 15 5.10 5.22 -13.21
CA ARG A 15 4.32 5.55 -14.41
C ARG A 15 3.75 4.27 -14.98
N LYS A 16 2.47 4.27 -15.33
CA LYS A 16 1.86 3.12 -15.98
C LYS A 16 2.51 2.89 -17.35
N PRO A 17 2.74 1.66 -17.77
CA PRO A 17 2.46 0.40 -17.07
C PRO A 17 3.61 -0.12 -16.21
N GLN A 18 4.56 0.71 -15.86
CA GLN A 18 5.76 0.29 -15.15
C GLN A 18 5.44 -0.20 -13.74
N LYS A 19 6.15 -1.26 -13.33
CA LYS A 19 6.04 -1.82 -11.98
C LYS A 19 7.19 -1.39 -11.09
N ASN A 20 8.23 -0.82 -11.69
CA ASN A 20 9.45 -0.43 -10.98
C ASN A 20 9.64 1.07 -11.06
N ILE A 21 10.25 1.62 -10.02
CA ILE A 21 10.64 3.03 -9.99
C ILE A 21 11.78 3.24 -10.98
N GLY A 22 11.68 4.28 -11.80
CA GLY A 22 12.72 4.61 -12.76
C GLY A 22 14.00 5.09 -12.09
N LEU A 23 15.12 4.98 -12.80
CA LEU A 23 16.44 5.33 -12.26
C LEU A 23 16.53 6.80 -11.84
N GLU A 24 15.92 7.70 -12.61
CA GLU A 24 15.94 9.11 -12.26
C GLU A 24 15.21 9.40 -10.97
N THR A 25 14.07 8.76 -10.77
CA THR A 25 13.29 8.90 -9.55
C THR A 25 14.04 8.31 -8.36
N LEU A 26 14.66 7.14 -8.52
CA LEU A 26 15.48 6.56 -7.48
C LEU A 26 16.62 7.48 -7.08
N HIS A 27 17.27 8.09 -8.07
CA HIS A 27 18.35 9.02 -7.81
C HIS A 27 17.86 10.23 -7.01
N THR A 28 16.69 10.75 -7.37
CA THR A 28 16.09 11.87 -6.64
C THR A 28 15.76 11.51 -5.20
N LEU A 29 15.24 10.30 -4.97
CA LEU A 29 14.96 9.84 -3.61
C LEU A 29 16.25 9.76 -2.78
N GLN A 30 17.33 9.28 -3.38
CA GLN A 30 18.62 9.22 -2.70
C GLN A 30 19.16 10.61 -2.36
N LEU A 31 18.98 11.57 -3.27
CA LEU A 31 19.41 12.95 -3.02
C LEU A 31 18.61 13.55 -1.86
N LEU A 32 17.31 13.31 -1.81
CA LEU A 32 16.48 13.79 -0.70
C LEU A 32 16.93 13.19 0.63
N ARG A 33 17.24 11.90 0.65
CA ARG A 33 17.73 11.26 1.87
C ARG A 33 19.04 11.89 2.31
N GLY A 34 19.94 12.18 1.36
CA GLY A 34 21.21 12.85 1.66
C GLY A 34 21.02 14.24 2.25
N LYS A 35 19.88 14.87 2.02
CA LYS A 35 19.55 16.19 2.58
C LYS A 35 18.82 16.10 3.92
N GLY A 36 18.68 14.91 4.48
CA GLY A 36 18.10 14.72 5.80
C GLY A 36 16.60 14.44 5.82
N TYR A 37 16.03 14.10 4.68
CA TYR A 37 14.61 13.74 4.64
C TYR A 37 14.39 12.30 5.07
N PHE A 38 13.36 12.09 5.88
CA PHE A 38 12.75 10.76 6.03
C PHE A 38 11.80 10.59 4.86
N ILE A 39 11.89 9.47 4.20
CA ILE A 39 11.14 9.22 2.96
C ILE A 39 10.20 8.05 3.14
N GLY A 40 8.93 8.28 2.86
CA GLY A 40 7.93 7.24 2.97
C GLY A 40 6.94 7.28 1.83
N ILE A 41 6.10 6.26 1.80
CA ILE A 41 5.03 6.14 0.82
C ILE A 41 3.69 6.01 1.54
N ALA A 42 2.65 6.51 0.90
CA ALA A 42 1.28 6.40 1.38
C ALA A 42 0.42 5.95 0.21
N THR A 43 -0.26 4.82 0.36
CA THR A 43 -0.97 4.19 -0.75
C THR A 43 -2.12 3.33 -0.25
N MET A 44 -3.11 3.12 -1.11
CA MET A 44 -4.17 2.15 -0.84
C MET A 44 -3.72 0.72 -1.13
N ARG A 45 -2.59 0.54 -1.80
CA ARG A 45 -2.05 -0.80 -2.13
C ARG A 45 -1.64 -1.54 -0.86
N ASN A 46 -1.67 -2.87 -0.90
CA ASN A 46 -1.16 -3.68 0.21
C ASN A 46 0.32 -4.02 0.00
N LEU A 47 0.91 -4.71 0.98
CA LEU A 47 2.35 -5.00 0.96
C LEU A 47 2.76 -5.86 -0.24
N THR A 48 1.94 -6.81 -0.62
CA THR A 48 2.24 -7.67 -1.78
C THR A 48 2.31 -6.85 -3.07
N MET A 49 1.41 -5.91 -3.23
CA MET A 49 1.39 -5.04 -4.40
C MET A 49 2.58 -4.08 -4.45
N LEU A 50 3.23 -3.87 -3.32
CA LEU A 50 4.36 -2.96 -3.18
C LEU A 50 5.71 -3.68 -3.23
N SER A 51 5.73 -5.01 -3.32
CA SER A 51 6.97 -5.77 -3.15
C SER A 51 8.11 -5.30 -4.04
N ASP A 52 7.84 -5.02 -5.31
CA ASP A 52 8.88 -4.58 -6.25
C ASP A 52 9.43 -3.20 -5.86
N VAL A 53 8.55 -2.29 -5.46
CA VAL A 53 8.96 -0.94 -5.05
C VAL A 53 9.77 -0.98 -3.77
N LEU A 54 9.36 -1.81 -2.81
CA LEU A 54 10.05 -1.92 -1.52
C LEU A 54 11.44 -2.54 -1.67
N GLU A 55 11.66 -3.38 -2.68
CA GLU A 55 12.98 -3.94 -2.95
C GLU A 55 13.93 -2.90 -3.56
N GLN A 56 13.38 -1.90 -4.25
CA GLN A 56 14.21 -0.92 -4.95
C GLN A 56 14.76 0.18 -4.06
N PHE A 57 14.03 0.52 -3.00
CA PHE A 57 14.42 1.64 -2.15
C PHE A 57 13.99 1.38 -0.71
N PRO A 58 14.90 1.59 0.27
CA PRO A 58 14.55 1.37 1.68
C PRO A 58 13.79 2.58 2.24
N PHE A 59 12.47 2.56 2.13
CA PHE A 59 11.63 3.62 2.68
C PHE A 59 11.67 3.60 4.21
N ASP A 60 11.66 4.79 4.81
CA ASP A 60 11.70 4.91 6.26
C ASP A 60 10.36 4.58 6.90
N PHE A 61 9.26 4.82 6.17
CA PHE A 61 7.94 4.43 6.64
C PHE A 61 7.04 4.10 5.46
N ILE A 62 6.04 3.28 5.72
CA ILE A 62 5.12 2.78 4.72
C ILE A 62 3.71 2.85 5.29
N VAL A 63 2.84 3.62 4.63
CA VAL A 63 1.43 3.74 4.98
C VAL A 63 0.65 3.00 3.90
N THR A 64 0.07 1.87 4.24
CA THR A 64 -0.66 1.03 3.28
C THR A 64 -2.13 0.95 3.65
N LEU A 65 -2.95 0.46 2.72
CA LEU A 65 -4.38 0.26 2.95
C LEU A 65 -5.04 1.51 3.51
N ASN A 66 -4.69 2.67 2.95
CA ASN A 66 -5.23 3.96 3.37
C ASN A 66 -5.04 4.26 4.86
N GLY A 67 -3.95 3.77 5.45
CA GLY A 67 -3.63 4.03 6.84
C GLY A 67 -4.03 2.95 7.82
N ALA A 68 -4.66 1.87 7.35
CA ALA A 68 -5.03 0.77 8.24
C ALA A 68 -3.82 -0.04 8.68
N TYR A 69 -2.71 0.03 7.94
CA TYR A 69 -1.48 -0.64 8.29
C TYR A 69 -0.31 0.32 8.03
N ILE A 70 0.50 0.55 9.05
CA ILE A 70 1.64 1.47 8.96
C ILE A 70 2.86 0.83 9.60
N GLU A 71 3.96 0.81 8.87
CA GLU A 71 5.28 0.44 9.38
C GLU A 71 6.17 1.68 9.34
N ALA A 72 6.97 1.87 10.38
CA ALA A 72 7.95 2.94 10.41
C ALA A 72 9.21 2.42 11.09
N MET A 73 10.37 2.64 10.48
CA MET A 73 11.67 2.19 11.01
C MET A 73 11.67 0.70 11.37
N ASN A 74 11.08 -0.11 10.49
CA ASN A 74 10.97 -1.56 10.64
C ASN A 74 10.10 -2.02 11.82
N GLU A 75 9.25 -1.15 12.34
CA GLU A 75 8.29 -1.50 13.38
C GLU A 75 6.87 -1.28 12.89
N VAL A 76 5.96 -2.17 13.26
CA VAL A 76 4.55 -2.00 12.96
C VAL A 76 3.96 -1.01 13.95
N ILE A 77 3.49 0.13 13.44
CA ILE A 77 2.94 1.20 14.27
C ILE A 77 1.42 1.09 14.35
N VAL A 78 0.78 0.75 13.23
CA VAL A 78 -0.67 0.61 13.14
C VAL A 78 -1.00 -0.67 12.39
N ASP A 79 -1.90 -1.46 12.93
CA ASP A 79 -2.43 -2.64 12.27
C ASP A 79 -3.88 -2.81 12.74
N ILE A 80 -4.80 -2.19 12.01
CA ILE A 80 -6.20 -2.14 12.39
C ILE A 80 -7.03 -2.91 11.36
N PRO A 81 -7.37 -4.17 11.65
CA PRO A 81 -8.26 -4.92 10.77
C PRO A 81 -9.70 -4.43 10.91
N MET A 82 -10.52 -4.71 9.92
CA MET A 82 -11.95 -4.45 10.02
C MET A 82 -12.56 -5.33 11.10
N ASN A 83 -13.56 -4.81 11.79
CA ASN A 83 -14.32 -5.60 12.74
C ASN A 83 -15.01 -6.74 11.99
N SER A 84 -14.73 -7.99 12.40
CA SER A 84 -15.21 -9.16 11.67
C SER A 84 -16.74 -9.28 11.66
N PHE A 85 -17.39 -8.88 12.74
CA PHE A 85 -18.85 -8.91 12.81
C PHE A 85 -19.48 -7.93 11.81
N LEU A 86 -18.95 -6.71 11.75
CA LEU A 86 -19.42 -5.72 10.80
C LEU A 86 -19.11 -6.11 9.36
N LEU A 87 -17.95 -6.71 9.14
CA LEU A 87 -17.57 -7.19 7.82
C LEU A 87 -18.52 -8.28 7.33
N GLU A 88 -18.85 -9.24 8.18
CA GLU A 88 -19.81 -10.28 7.81
C GLU A 88 -21.17 -9.70 7.44
N ARG A 89 -21.65 -8.72 8.20
CA ARG A 89 -22.93 -8.06 7.89
C ARG A 89 -22.87 -7.34 6.55
N LEU A 90 -21.78 -6.62 6.30
CA LEU A 90 -21.62 -5.92 5.03
C LEU A 90 -21.58 -6.89 3.87
N LEU A 91 -20.85 -7.99 4.00
CA LEU A 91 -20.73 -8.98 2.92
C LEU A 91 -22.08 -9.62 2.61
N LYS A 92 -22.91 -9.90 3.63
CA LYS A 92 -24.24 -10.42 3.41
C LYS A 92 -25.09 -9.46 2.59
N GLU A 93 -25.01 -8.17 2.90
CA GLU A 93 -25.78 -7.16 2.18
C GLU A 93 -25.35 -7.05 0.72
N VAL A 94 -24.04 -6.98 0.46
CA VAL A 94 -23.56 -6.83 -0.91
C VAL A 94 -23.81 -8.08 -1.75
N GLU A 95 -23.75 -9.25 -1.13
CA GLU A 95 -24.03 -10.51 -1.83
C GLU A 95 -25.50 -10.65 -2.17
N LEU A 96 -26.38 -10.27 -1.24
CA LEU A 96 -27.83 -10.29 -1.50
C LEU A 96 -28.20 -9.37 -2.64
N LYS A 97 -27.50 -8.28 -2.81
CA LYS A 97 -27.77 -7.28 -3.86
C LYS A 97 -26.94 -7.52 -5.12
N ASN A 98 -26.19 -8.60 -5.18
CA ASN A 98 -25.31 -8.94 -6.30
C ASN A 98 -24.31 -7.83 -6.63
N ILE A 99 -23.80 -7.17 -5.60
CA ILE A 99 -22.77 -6.14 -5.76
C ILE A 99 -21.40 -6.80 -5.75
N GLU A 100 -20.60 -6.49 -6.73
CA GLU A 100 -19.24 -6.98 -6.81
C GLU A 100 -18.34 -6.20 -5.87
N TYR A 101 -17.36 -6.88 -5.27
CA TYR A 101 -16.50 -6.24 -4.29
C TYR A 101 -15.09 -6.83 -4.30
N LYS A 102 -14.16 -6.10 -3.71
CA LYS A 102 -12.81 -6.56 -3.44
C LYS A 102 -12.47 -6.28 -1.98
N LEU A 103 -11.86 -7.25 -1.34
CA LEU A 103 -11.36 -7.10 0.02
C LEU A 103 -9.84 -7.14 -0.01
N TYR A 104 -9.23 -6.20 0.69
CA TYR A 104 -7.77 -6.09 0.75
C TYR A 104 -7.31 -6.37 2.17
N SER A 105 -6.38 -7.32 2.31
CA SER A 105 -5.62 -7.49 3.56
C SER A 105 -4.19 -7.04 3.32
N LYS A 106 -3.32 -7.18 4.33
CA LYS A 106 -1.92 -6.78 4.20
C LYS A 106 -1.22 -7.43 3.00
N TYR A 107 -1.56 -8.67 2.71
CA TYR A 107 -0.87 -9.44 1.68
C TYR A 107 -1.76 -9.96 0.57
N GLU A 108 -3.07 -9.97 0.77
CA GLU A 108 -4.00 -10.64 -0.13
C GLU A 108 -5.10 -9.74 -0.63
N ILE A 109 -5.67 -10.12 -1.77
CA ILE A 109 -6.85 -9.47 -2.34
C ILE A 109 -7.87 -10.57 -2.60
N HIS A 110 -9.05 -10.40 -2.02
CA HIS A 110 -10.17 -11.27 -2.32
C HIS A 110 -11.10 -10.54 -3.28
N ASN A 111 -11.32 -11.15 -4.45
CA ASN A 111 -12.16 -10.57 -5.48
C ASN A 111 -13.40 -11.46 -5.65
N SER A 112 -14.58 -10.89 -5.46
CA SER A 112 -15.83 -11.64 -5.56
C SER A 112 -16.09 -12.17 -6.97
N PHE A 113 -15.39 -11.68 -7.98
CA PHE A 113 -15.52 -12.15 -9.35
C PHE A 113 -14.74 -13.42 -9.65
N ASP A 114 -13.71 -13.72 -8.86
CA ASP A 114 -12.77 -14.80 -9.17
C ASP A 114 -13.13 -16.10 -8.47
N LYS A 115 -14.42 -16.42 -8.44
CA LYS A 115 -14.91 -17.58 -7.69
C LYS A 115 -14.45 -18.91 -8.27
N GLU A 116 -14.21 -18.95 -9.56
CA GLU A 116 -13.82 -20.18 -10.22
C GLU A 116 -12.33 -20.35 -10.36
N VAL A 117 -11.56 -19.52 -9.80
CA VAL A 117 -10.10 -19.61 -9.82
C VAL A 117 -9.60 -20.64 -8.82
N THR A 118 -10.41 -21.46 -8.35
CA THR A 118 -10.04 -22.52 -7.43
C THR A 118 -9.39 -23.69 -8.14
#